data_f65e029577649aa89342943250bbca09
#
_entry.id   f65e029577649aa89342943250bbca09
#
_cell.length_a   1.000
_cell.length_b   1.000
_cell.length_c   1.000
_cell.angle_alpha   90.00
_cell.angle_beta   90.00
_cell.angle_gamma   90.00
#
_symmetry.space_group_name_H-M   'P 1'
#
loop_
_entity.id
_entity.type
_entity.pdbx_description
1 polymer ?
#
loop_
_entity_poly.entity_id
_entity_poly.type
_entity_poly.pdbx_seq_one_letter_code
_entity_poly.pdbx_strand_id
1 'polypeptide(L)'
;MIEVEARGDGAGTAELVERLVWTCGRLGLDRATVGLMVVGPEEMAAINGEHRGKPEPTDVLAFPVDGPEALDWPSGGPPPELGDVVICPEAAQEPLTTLAVHGLLHLLGYDHETDRGEMLTLQDRLVAEAP
;
A
#
# COMPACT_ATOMS: atom_id res chain seq x y z
N MET A 1 -14.12 -7.36 -7.44
CA MET A 1 -14.28 -6.51 -6.24
C MET A 1 -12.96 -6.44 -5.48
N ILE A 2 -12.58 -5.26 -5.05
CA ILE A 2 -11.38 -5.08 -4.22
C ILE A 2 -11.81 -5.08 -2.76
N GLU A 3 -11.21 -5.97 -1.96
CA GLU A 3 -11.47 -6.03 -0.53
C GLU A 3 -10.24 -5.52 0.23
N VAL A 4 -10.45 -4.56 1.12
CA VAL A 4 -9.39 -4.04 1.98
C VAL A 4 -9.68 -4.46 3.42
N GLU A 5 -8.77 -5.21 4.01
CA GLU A 5 -8.83 -5.58 5.41
C GLU A 5 -8.03 -4.57 6.21
N ALA A 6 -8.74 -3.66 6.87
CA ALA A 6 -8.10 -2.59 7.62
C ALA A 6 -8.03 -2.91 9.10
N ARG A 7 -6.89 -2.63 9.72
CA ARG A 7 -6.66 -2.76 11.16
C ARG A 7 -6.04 -1.48 11.69
N GLY A 8 -6.31 -1.18 12.92
CA GLY A 8 -5.76 -0.03 13.59
C GLY A 8 -6.78 1.05 13.82
N ASP A 9 -6.46 1.95 14.72
CA ASP A 9 -7.33 3.04 15.10
C ASP A 9 -6.80 4.33 14.51
N GLY A 10 -7.70 5.12 13.98
CA GLY A 10 -7.28 6.42 13.54
C GLY A 10 -8.30 7.07 12.64
N ALA A 11 -8.37 8.37 12.75
CA ALA A 11 -9.12 9.18 11.83
C ALA A 11 -8.52 9.01 10.43
N GLY A 12 -9.35 8.83 9.43
CA GLY A 12 -8.89 8.73 8.06
C GLY A 12 -8.72 7.31 7.53
N THR A 13 -8.92 6.27 8.35
CA THR A 13 -8.83 4.90 7.87
C THR A 13 -9.79 4.64 6.71
N ALA A 14 -11.03 5.11 6.82
CA ALA A 14 -12.02 4.95 5.75
C ALA A 14 -11.57 5.60 4.45
N GLU A 15 -10.94 6.77 4.54
CA GLU A 15 -10.41 7.47 3.37
C GLU A 15 -9.28 6.69 2.72
N LEU A 16 -8.42 6.07 3.53
CA LEU A 16 -7.33 5.24 3.01
C LEU A 16 -7.87 3.99 2.32
N VAL A 17 -8.89 3.35 2.89
CA VAL A 17 -9.55 2.20 2.27
C VAL A 17 -10.12 2.59 0.90
N GLU A 18 -10.85 3.70 0.84
CA GLU A 18 -11.42 4.19 -0.42
C GLU A 18 -10.34 4.49 -1.45
N ARG A 19 -9.22 5.07 -1.03
CA ARG A 19 -8.11 5.37 -1.93
C ARG A 19 -7.48 4.10 -2.49
N LEU A 20 -7.29 3.08 -1.65
CA LEU A 20 -6.74 1.80 -2.11
C LEU A 20 -7.68 1.14 -3.12
N VAL A 21 -8.98 1.13 -2.83
CA VAL A 21 -9.98 0.54 -3.75
C VAL A 21 -9.96 1.27 -5.10
N TRP A 22 -10.03 2.60 -5.07
CA TRP A 22 -10.01 3.41 -6.29
C TRP A 22 -8.75 3.16 -7.11
N THR A 23 -7.59 3.15 -6.43
CA THR A 23 -6.31 3.00 -7.10
C THR A 23 -6.18 1.63 -7.77
N CYS A 24 -6.60 0.57 -7.09
CA CYS A 24 -6.62 -0.77 -7.69
C CYS A 24 -7.45 -0.80 -8.97
N GLY A 25 -8.66 -0.24 -8.92
CA GLY A 25 -9.52 -0.18 -10.11
C GLY A 25 -8.89 0.62 -11.23
N ARG A 26 -8.27 1.74 -10.90
CA ARG A 26 -7.61 2.60 -11.88
C ARG A 26 -6.43 1.91 -12.56
N LEU A 27 -5.79 0.97 -11.86
CA LEU A 27 -4.68 0.19 -12.40
C LEU A 27 -5.13 -1.08 -13.14
N GLY A 28 -6.42 -1.31 -13.25
CA GLY A 28 -6.95 -2.45 -13.99
C GLY A 28 -7.19 -3.70 -13.16
N LEU A 29 -7.10 -3.60 -11.83
CA LEU A 29 -7.42 -4.72 -10.95
C LEU A 29 -8.90 -4.69 -10.60
N ASP A 30 -9.62 -5.77 -10.88
CA ASP A 30 -11.04 -5.87 -10.56
C ASP A 30 -11.31 -6.82 -9.39
N ARG A 31 -10.35 -7.67 -9.04
CA ARG A 31 -10.45 -8.63 -7.94
C ARG A 31 -9.12 -8.69 -7.21
N ALA A 32 -9.11 -8.39 -5.93
CA ALA A 32 -7.91 -8.52 -5.10
C ALA A 32 -8.27 -8.31 -3.63
N THR A 33 -7.40 -8.78 -2.75
CA THR A 33 -7.44 -8.42 -1.34
C THR A 33 -6.18 -7.66 -0.99
N VAL A 34 -6.31 -6.68 -0.08
CA VAL A 34 -5.21 -5.84 0.37
C VAL A 34 -5.34 -5.66 1.88
N GLY A 35 -4.25 -5.82 2.60
CA GLY A 35 -4.20 -5.50 4.02
C GLY A 35 -3.73 -4.07 4.25
N LEU A 36 -4.36 -3.37 5.18
CA LEU A 36 -3.98 -2.04 5.60
C LEU A 36 -3.87 -2.02 7.13
N MET A 37 -2.71 -1.63 7.63
CA MET A 37 -2.50 -1.46 9.07
C MET A 37 -2.10 -0.03 9.35
N VAL A 38 -2.79 0.61 10.29
CA VAL A 38 -2.44 1.95 10.76
C VAL A 38 -1.93 1.79 12.19
N VAL A 39 -0.68 2.13 12.43
CA VAL A 39 0.01 1.79 13.68
C VAL A 39 0.69 3.03 14.29
N GLY A 40 0.98 2.94 15.57
CA GLY A 40 1.77 3.97 16.26
C GLY A 40 3.27 3.77 16.06
N PRO A 41 4.09 4.74 16.52
CA PRO A 41 5.54 4.68 16.31
C PRO A 41 6.22 3.46 16.93
N GLU A 42 5.77 3.02 18.11
CA GLU A 42 6.38 1.87 18.77
C GLU A 42 6.16 0.59 17.98
N GLU A 43 4.93 0.38 17.53
CA GLU A 43 4.61 -0.80 16.73
C GLU A 43 5.32 -0.75 15.39
N MET A 44 5.36 0.43 14.75
CA MET A 44 6.09 0.60 13.49
C MET A 44 7.57 0.29 13.65
N ALA A 45 8.19 0.77 14.75
CA ALA A 45 9.59 0.49 15.03
C ALA A 45 9.83 -1.01 15.20
N ALA A 46 8.93 -1.71 15.87
CA ALA A 46 9.03 -3.16 16.05
C ALA A 46 8.95 -3.89 14.70
N ILE A 47 7.99 -3.52 13.87
CA ILE A 47 7.82 -4.13 12.54
C ILE A 47 9.04 -3.85 11.67
N ASN A 48 9.51 -2.61 11.65
CA ASN A 48 10.66 -2.20 10.84
C ASN A 48 11.94 -2.88 11.33
N GLY A 49 12.08 -3.05 12.64
CA GLY A 49 13.22 -3.75 13.23
C GLY A 49 13.24 -5.23 12.86
N GLU A 50 12.07 -5.88 12.92
CA GLU A 50 11.93 -7.30 12.62
C GLU A 50 12.17 -7.61 11.15
N HIS A 51 11.65 -6.77 10.24
CA HIS A 51 11.67 -7.07 8.81
C HIS A 51 12.81 -6.40 8.04
N ARG A 52 13.36 -5.29 8.54
CA ARG A 52 14.41 -4.55 7.85
C ARG A 52 15.67 -4.34 8.69
N GLY A 53 15.66 -4.78 9.94
CA GLY A 53 16.79 -4.60 10.84
C GLY A 53 16.99 -3.17 11.32
N LYS A 54 16.00 -2.31 11.15
CA LYS A 54 16.06 -0.90 11.54
C LYS A 54 14.98 -0.63 12.59
N PRO A 55 15.28 -0.75 13.91
CA PRO A 55 14.27 -0.63 14.94
C PRO A 55 13.89 0.81 15.24
N GLU A 56 13.42 1.51 14.24
CA GLU A 56 12.99 2.91 14.33
C GLU A 56 11.72 3.11 13.51
N PRO A 57 10.87 4.07 13.87
CA PRO A 57 9.64 4.32 13.10
C PRO A 57 9.96 4.80 11.69
N THR A 58 9.10 4.40 10.74
CA THR A 58 9.11 4.93 9.38
C THR A 58 7.66 5.25 9.00
N ASP A 59 7.46 5.93 7.90
CA ASP A 59 6.12 6.37 7.48
C ASP A 59 5.28 5.25 6.87
N VAL A 60 5.85 4.43 6.00
CA VAL A 60 5.11 3.38 5.32
C VAL A 60 6.02 2.18 5.05
N LEU A 61 5.45 0.98 5.18
CA LEU A 61 6.09 -0.28 4.79
C LEU A 61 5.12 -1.05 3.92
N ALA A 62 5.63 -1.86 3.00
CA ALA A 62 4.84 -2.70 2.12
C ALA A 62 5.43 -4.10 2.08
N PHE A 63 4.56 -5.11 2.25
CA PHE A 63 4.94 -6.52 2.28
C PHE A 63 4.17 -7.27 1.20
N PRO A 64 4.74 -7.42 -0.02
CA PRO A 64 4.03 -8.09 -1.12
C PRO A 64 3.83 -9.58 -0.87
N VAL A 65 2.71 -10.11 -1.35
CA VAL A 65 2.43 -11.55 -1.39
C VAL A 65 2.27 -11.96 -2.84
N ASP A 66 1.08 -11.74 -3.44
CA ASP A 66 0.82 -12.04 -4.85
C ASP A 66 0.88 -10.79 -5.74
N GLY A 67 1.13 -9.63 -5.15
CA GLY A 67 1.02 -8.35 -5.85
C GLY A 67 1.77 -8.25 -7.17
N PRO A 68 3.06 -8.67 -7.24
CA PRO A 68 3.79 -8.55 -8.51
C PRO A 68 3.18 -9.32 -9.66
N GLU A 69 2.43 -10.39 -9.41
CA GLU A 69 1.77 -11.21 -10.42
C GLU A 69 0.28 -10.88 -10.59
N ALA A 70 -0.23 -9.90 -9.85
CA ALA A 70 -1.67 -9.68 -9.74
C ALA A 70 -2.33 -9.27 -11.05
N LEU A 71 -1.65 -8.51 -11.90
CA LEU A 71 -2.21 -8.06 -13.18
C LEU A 71 -2.35 -9.20 -14.19
N ASP A 72 -1.59 -10.27 -14.01
CA ASP A 72 -1.65 -11.46 -14.87
C ASP A 72 -2.30 -12.64 -14.15
N TRP A 73 -3.05 -12.38 -13.09
CA TRP A 73 -3.62 -13.41 -12.23
C TRP A 73 -4.73 -14.19 -12.94
N PRO A 74 -4.75 -15.53 -12.79
CA PRO A 74 -5.78 -16.34 -13.45
C PRO A 74 -7.19 -15.98 -13.00
N SER A 75 -8.12 -15.91 -13.93
CA SER A 75 -9.50 -15.48 -13.66
C SER A 75 -10.38 -16.56 -13.01
N GLY A 76 -9.95 -17.79 -13.00
CA GLY A 76 -10.79 -18.92 -12.55
C GLY A 76 -10.58 -19.37 -11.12
N GLY A 77 -9.79 -18.66 -10.33
CA GLY A 77 -9.50 -19.06 -8.95
C GLY A 77 -9.80 -17.97 -7.94
N PRO A 78 -9.28 -18.12 -6.70
CA PRO A 78 -9.44 -17.07 -5.70
C PRO A 78 -8.72 -15.79 -6.15
N PRO A 79 -9.15 -14.62 -5.66
CA PRO A 79 -8.47 -13.38 -6.01
C PRO A 79 -7.05 -13.35 -5.45
N PRO A 80 -6.14 -12.59 -6.08
CA PRO A 80 -4.78 -12.45 -5.55
C PRO A 80 -4.81 -11.67 -4.23
N GLU A 81 -3.92 -12.07 -3.32
CA GLU A 81 -3.67 -11.32 -2.10
C GLU A 81 -2.47 -10.42 -2.38
N LEU A 82 -2.70 -9.11 -2.52
CA LEU A 82 -1.63 -8.20 -2.92
C LEU A 82 -0.52 -8.12 -1.87
N GLY A 83 -0.91 -8.11 -0.62
CA GLY A 83 0.00 -7.98 0.51
C GLY A 83 -0.50 -6.94 1.50
N ASP A 84 0.41 -6.47 2.36
CA ASP A 84 0.06 -5.53 3.43
C ASP A 84 0.78 -4.20 3.27
N VAL A 85 0.03 -3.12 3.46
CA VAL A 85 0.58 -1.76 3.59
C VAL A 85 0.44 -1.35 5.05
N VAL A 86 1.54 -0.92 5.66
CA VAL A 86 1.57 -0.48 7.06
C VAL A 86 1.94 1.00 7.08
N ILE A 87 1.11 1.82 7.70
CA ILE A 87 1.28 3.27 7.75
C ILE A 87 1.36 3.74 9.20
N CYS A 88 2.34 4.58 9.49
CA CYS A 88 2.48 5.25 10.77
C CYS A 88 2.22 6.74 10.59
N PRO A 89 1.01 7.23 10.94
CA PRO A 89 0.68 8.65 10.72
C PRO A 89 1.61 9.63 11.45
N GLU A 90 2.10 9.24 12.62
CA GLU A 90 2.98 10.12 13.39
C GLU A 90 4.35 10.32 12.77
N ALA A 91 4.79 9.40 11.90
CA ALA A 91 6.05 9.51 11.17
C ALA A 91 5.86 10.04 9.75
N ALA A 92 4.63 10.31 9.34
CA ALA A 92 4.31 10.73 7.98
C ALA A 92 4.79 12.16 7.70
N GLN A 93 5.42 12.35 6.55
CA GLN A 93 5.82 13.67 6.05
C GLN A 93 5.05 14.04 4.78
N GLU A 94 4.17 13.15 4.34
CA GLU A 94 3.31 13.35 3.19
C GLU A 94 1.87 12.97 3.57
N PRO A 95 0.87 13.37 2.79
CA PRO A 95 -0.51 12.95 3.06
C PRO A 95 -0.62 11.43 3.15
N LEU A 96 -1.42 10.94 4.08
CA LEU A 96 -1.57 9.50 4.28
C LEU A 96 -2.07 8.79 3.03
N THR A 97 -2.93 9.46 2.25
CA THR A 97 -3.43 8.90 0.98
C THR A 97 -2.30 8.72 -0.02
N THR A 98 -1.32 9.61 -0.05
CA THR A 98 -0.14 9.45 -0.90
C THR A 98 0.70 8.26 -0.44
N LEU A 99 0.88 8.08 0.86
CA LEU A 99 1.59 6.93 1.41
C LEU A 99 0.88 5.62 1.10
N ALA A 100 -0.45 5.61 1.13
CA ALA A 100 -1.22 4.42 0.77
C ALA A 100 -0.99 4.02 -0.69
N VAL A 101 -1.02 4.99 -1.61
CA VAL A 101 -0.73 4.75 -3.02
C VAL A 101 0.71 4.25 -3.20
N HIS A 102 1.65 4.89 -2.53
CA HIS A 102 3.06 4.50 -2.58
C HIS A 102 3.25 3.03 -2.14
N GLY A 103 2.66 2.67 -1.00
CA GLY A 103 2.73 1.29 -0.50
C GLY A 103 2.09 0.29 -1.45
N LEU A 104 0.93 0.66 -2.03
CA LEU A 104 0.25 -0.22 -2.98
C LEU A 104 1.11 -0.47 -4.22
N LEU A 105 1.78 0.56 -4.75
CA LEU A 105 2.65 0.38 -5.90
C LEU A 105 3.82 -0.55 -5.58
N HIS A 106 4.38 -0.46 -4.38
CA HIS A 106 5.40 -1.43 -3.94
C HIS A 106 4.83 -2.85 -3.90
N LEU A 107 3.58 -3.03 -3.43
CA LEU A 107 2.96 -4.36 -3.44
C LEU A 107 2.89 -4.93 -4.84
N LEU A 108 2.66 -4.08 -5.84
CA LEU A 108 2.54 -4.51 -7.23
C LEU A 108 3.89 -4.71 -7.92
N GLY A 109 5.00 -4.50 -7.21
CA GLY A 109 6.33 -4.77 -7.73
C GLY A 109 7.11 -3.56 -8.21
N TYR A 110 6.55 -2.36 -8.10
CA TYR A 110 7.30 -1.15 -8.44
C TYR A 110 8.38 -0.87 -7.39
N ASP A 111 9.51 -0.39 -7.85
CA ASP A 111 10.62 -0.05 -6.96
C ASP A 111 11.30 1.22 -7.45
N HIS A 112 11.05 2.32 -6.76
CA HIS A 112 11.59 3.63 -7.16
C HIS A 112 13.11 3.76 -6.96
N GLU A 113 13.73 2.83 -6.23
CA GLU A 113 15.17 2.83 -6.03
C GLU A 113 15.92 2.23 -7.20
N THR A 114 15.25 1.39 -8.01
CA THR A 114 15.88 0.68 -9.12
C THR A 114 15.35 1.08 -10.49
N ASP A 115 14.20 1.78 -10.55
CA ASP A 115 13.62 2.21 -11.81
C ASP A 115 14.15 3.59 -12.23
N ARG A 116 13.64 4.11 -13.35
CA ARG A 116 14.04 5.42 -13.89
C ARG A 116 13.02 6.52 -13.58
N GLY A 117 12.27 6.38 -12.48
CA GLY A 117 11.27 7.33 -12.06
C GLY A 117 9.84 6.91 -12.43
N GLU A 118 9.65 5.72 -13.01
CA GLU A 118 8.32 5.24 -13.41
C GLU A 118 7.37 5.17 -12.24
N MET A 119 7.81 4.64 -11.10
CA MET A 119 6.97 4.49 -9.93
C MET A 119 6.48 5.84 -9.40
N LEU A 120 7.38 6.79 -9.21
CA LEU A 120 7.00 8.10 -8.66
C LEU A 120 6.16 8.91 -9.63
N THR A 121 6.42 8.78 -10.93
CA THR A 121 5.58 9.42 -11.96
C THR A 121 4.16 8.86 -11.92
N LEU A 122 4.03 7.55 -11.82
CA LEU A 122 2.72 6.90 -11.72
C LEU A 122 2.02 7.32 -10.43
N GLN A 123 2.74 7.33 -9.31
CA GLN A 123 2.21 7.77 -8.03
C GLN A 123 1.62 9.18 -8.13
N ASP A 124 2.36 10.11 -8.70
CA ASP A 124 1.91 11.50 -8.82
C ASP A 124 0.65 11.61 -9.67
N ARG A 125 0.56 10.82 -10.75
CA ARG A 125 -0.64 10.78 -11.59
C ARG A 125 -1.84 10.23 -10.82
N LEU A 126 -1.65 9.13 -10.12
CA LEU A 126 -2.73 8.50 -9.35
C LEU A 126 -3.24 9.42 -8.25
N VAL A 127 -2.34 10.08 -7.54
CA VAL A 127 -2.72 11.04 -6.50
C VAL A 127 -3.48 12.23 -7.10
N ALA A 128 -3.03 12.74 -8.24
CA ALA A 128 -3.65 13.89 -8.90
C ALA A 128 -5.03 13.54 -9.50
N GLU A 129 -5.23 12.33 -9.98
CA GLU A 129 -6.48 11.90 -10.62
C GLU A 129 -7.54 11.43 -9.64
N ALA A 130 -7.16 11.14 -8.41
CA ALA A 130 -8.12 10.63 -7.41
C ALA A 130 -9.20 11.66 -7.10
N PRO A 131 -10.46 11.21 -6.91
CA PRO A 131 -11.57 12.08 -6.58
C PRO A 131 -11.45 12.74 -5.19
#